data_cc91c9ab115b38ec381e1eb863592941
#
_entry.id   cc91c9ab115b38ec381e1eb863592941
#
_cell.length_a   1.000
_cell.length_b   1.000
_cell.length_c   1.000
_cell.angle_alpha   90.00
_cell.angle_beta   90.00
_cell.angle_gamma   90.00
#
_symmetry.space_group_name_H-M   'P 1'
#
loop_
_entity.id
_entity.type
_entity.pdbx_description
1 polymer ?
#
loop_
_entity_poly.entity_id
_entity_poly.type
_entity_poly.pdbx_seq_one_letter_code
_entity_poly.pdbx_strand_id
1 'polypeptide(L)'
;MTACSEPVTIGVLTVADAYRCAELEAMLFPGDDPWPKAAFVRELAAEHNHYVAARTADTLVGYGGISRLGRNPPFEYEVHTIGVDPAYQGRGVGRRLLDELLNLTAGAVVHLEVRTDNARAIALYRSVGFAEVGLRRRYYRVSGADAYTMRREAL
;
A
#
# COMPACT_ATOMS: atom_id res chain seq x y z
N MET A 1 -30.09 -13.23 4.28
CA MET A 1 -28.95 -13.42 5.15
C MET A 1 -27.84 -12.47 4.68
N THR A 2 -27.65 -11.46 5.43
CA THR A 2 -26.49 -10.63 5.24
C THR A 2 -25.28 -11.53 5.40
N ALA A 3 -24.46 -11.62 4.35
CA ALA A 3 -23.12 -12.13 4.55
C ALA A 3 -22.59 -11.41 5.79
N CYS A 4 -22.46 -12.10 6.89
CA CYS A 4 -21.80 -11.57 8.02
C CYS A 4 -20.46 -11.08 7.52
N SER A 5 -20.28 -9.78 7.50
CA SER A 5 -18.97 -9.22 7.31
C SER A 5 -18.19 -9.68 8.54
N GLU A 6 -17.45 -10.77 8.38
CA GLU A 6 -16.49 -11.14 9.40
C GLU A 6 -15.60 -9.95 9.66
N PRO A 7 -15.29 -9.65 10.91
CA PRO A 7 -14.47 -8.49 11.23
C PRO A 7 -13.11 -8.61 10.58
N VAL A 8 -12.66 -7.54 9.97
CA VAL A 8 -11.31 -7.44 9.41
C VAL A 8 -10.36 -7.01 10.53
N THR A 9 -9.29 -7.75 10.71
CA THR A 9 -8.22 -7.43 11.66
C THR A 9 -6.95 -7.02 10.93
N ILE A 10 -6.21 -6.08 11.49
CA ILE A 10 -4.92 -5.64 10.96
C ILE A 10 -3.81 -6.24 11.82
N GLY A 11 -2.83 -6.83 11.18
CA GLY A 11 -1.71 -7.47 11.85
C GLY A 11 -0.47 -7.52 10.96
N VAL A 12 0.48 -8.37 11.30
CA VAL A 12 1.75 -8.49 10.59
C VAL A 12 1.59 -9.31 9.32
N LEU A 13 2.20 -8.86 8.23
CA LEU A 13 2.35 -9.63 7.00
C LEU A 13 3.61 -10.48 7.12
N THR A 14 3.52 -11.76 6.77
CA THR A 14 4.65 -12.68 6.82
C THR A 14 4.95 -13.25 5.44
N VAL A 15 6.08 -13.94 5.33
CA VAL A 15 6.49 -14.57 4.06
C VAL A 15 5.49 -15.62 3.59
N ALA A 16 4.73 -16.22 4.51
CA ALA A 16 3.65 -17.15 4.17
C ALA A 16 2.51 -16.48 3.39
N ASP A 17 2.38 -15.15 3.48
CA ASP A 17 1.36 -14.38 2.78
C ASP A 17 1.78 -13.96 1.37
N ALA A 18 3.05 -14.16 0.99
CA ALA A 18 3.60 -13.62 -0.26
C ALA A 18 2.86 -14.11 -1.51
N TYR A 19 2.45 -15.37 -1.54
CA TYR A 19 1.69 -15.92 -2.67
C TYR A 19 0.33 -15.23 -2.80
N ARG A 20 -0.40 -15.09 -1.71
CA ARG A 20 -1.71 -14.42 -1.72
C ARG A 20 -1.60 -12.93 -2.09
N CYS A 21 -0.56 -12.26 -1.62
CA CYS A 21 -0.28 -10.88 -2.03
C CYS A 21 -0.08 -10.80 -3.54
N ALA A 22 0.67 -11.72 -4.13
CA ALA A 22 0.88 -11.75 -5.58
C ALA A 22 -0.42 -12.00 -6.35
N GLU A 23 -1.31 -12.87 -5.84
CA GLU A 23 -2.64 -13.06 -6.44
C GLU A 23 -3.46 -11.77 -6.43
N LEU A 24 -3.50 -11.07 -5.31
CA LEU A 24 -4.23 -9.81 -5.19
C LEU A 24 -3.63 -8.73 -6.09
N GLU A 25 -2.31 -8.66 -6.16
CA GLU A 25 -1.59 -7.72 -7.02
C GLU A 25 -1.97 -7.94 -8.49
N ALA A 26 -2.02 -9.18 -8.94
CA ALA A 26 -2.41 -9.54 -10.30
C ALA A 26 -3.88 -9.16 -10.61
N MET A 27 -4.76 -9.25 -9.62
CA MET A 27 -6.16 -8.85 -9.75
C MET A 27 -6.32 -7.33 -9.80
N LEU A 28 -5.50 -6.61 -9.03
CA LEU A 28 -5.64 -5.15 -8.85
C LEU A 28 -4.91 -4.36 -9.92
N PHE A 29 -3.78 -4.86 -10.41
CA PHE A 29 -2.88 -4.13 -11.31
C PHE A 29 -2.50 -4.94 -12.56
N PRO A 30 -3.47 -5.51 -13.29
CA PRO A 30 -3.17 -6.46 -14.38
C PRO A 30 -2.42 -5.84 -15.56
N GLY A 31 -2.47 -4.53 -15.72
CA GLY A 31 -1.80 -3.82 -16.81
C GLY A 31 -0.45 -3.21 -16.46
N ASP A 32 0.02 -3.35 -15.23
CA ASP A 32 1.16 -2.60 -14.73
C ASP A 32 2.26 -3.46 -14.09
N ASP A 33 2.48 -4.64 -14.62
CA ASP A 33 3.54 -5.53 -14.14
C ASP A 33 3.38 -5.81 -12.64
N PRO A 34 2.30 -6.50 -12.24
CA PRO A 34 2.03 -6.73 -10.83
C PRO A 34 3.17 -7.51 -10.16
N TRP A 35 3.43 -7.18 -8.89
CA TRP A 35 4.52 -7.80 -8.15
C TRP A 35 4.32 -9.30 -8.02
N PRO A 36 5.31 -10.11 -8.41
CA PRO A 36 5.28 -11.55 -8.19
C PRO A 36 5.61 -11.89 -6.73
N LYS A 37 5.36 -13.12 -6.34
CA LYS A 37 5.68 -13.62 -5.01
C LYS A 37 7.11 -13.27 -4.58
N ALA A 38 8.09 -13.43 -5.48
CA ALA A 38 9.50 -13.14 -5.18
C ALA A 38 9.75 -11.69 -4.77
N ALA A 39 9.00 -10.73 -5.34
CA ALA A 39 9.11 -9.33 -4.95
C ALA A 39 8.65 -9.11 -3.51
N PHE A 40 7.54 -9.73 -3.11
CA PHE A 40 7.07 -9.65 -1.72
C PHE A 40 8.06 -10.29 -0.75
N VAL A 41 8.66 -11.41 -1.12
CA VAL A 41 9.68 -12.07 -0.28
C VAL A 41 10.88 -11.14 -0.07
N ARG A 42 11.35 -10.48 -1.14
CA ARG A 42 12.46 -9.52 -1.04
C ARG A 42 12.10 -8.32 -0.17
N GLU A 43 10.90 -7.78 -0.35
CA GLU A 43 10.44 -6.63 0.44
C GLU A 43 10.37 -6.97 1.94
N LEU A 44 9.87 -8.14 2.27
CA LEU A 44 9.74 -8.59 3.66
C LEU A 44 11.09 -8.88 4.30
N ALA A 45 12.11 -9.21 3.53
CA ALA A 45 13.45 -9.48 4.03
C ALA A 45 14.25 -8.22 4.37
N ALA A 46 13.86 -7.07 3.85
CA ALA A 46 14.58 -5.81 4.08
C ALA A 46 14.20 -5.22 5.44
N GLU A 47 15.20 -4.97 6.29
CA GLU A 47 15.00 -4.51 7.67
C GLU A 47 14.30 -3.15 7.78
N HIS A 48 14.49 -2.29 6.79
CA HIS A 48 13.89 -0.96 6.76
C HIS A 48 12.47 -0.94 6.22
N ASN A 49 11.93 -2.08 5.80
CA ASN A 49 10.56 -2.21 5.32
C ASN A 49 9.66 -2.76 6.42
N HIS A 50 8.41 -2.26 6.45
CA HIS A 50 7.37 -2.72 7.36
C HIS A 50 6.12 -3.03 6.56
N TYR A 51 5.59 -4.23 6.71
CA TYR A 51 4.39 -4.69 6.00
C TYR A 51 3.29 -5.09 6.97
N VAL A 52 2.07 -4.74 6.63
CA VAL A 52 0.87 -5.05 7.41
C VAL A 52 -0.13 -5.83 6.57
N ALA A 53 -0.94 -6.62 7.24
CA ALA A 53 -1.95 -7.49 6.66
C ALA A 53 -3.33 -7.15 7.18
N ALA A 54 -4.32 -7.19 6.31
CA ALA A 54 -5.73 -7.19 6.68
C ALA A 54 -6.28 -8.59 6.45
N ARG A 55 -6.89 -9.18 7.47
CA ARG A 55 -7.44 -10.55 7.41
C ARG A 55 -8.88 -10.59 7.89
N THR A 56 -9.64 -11.48 7.30
CA THR A 56 -10.92 -11.90 7.82
C THR A 56 -10.85 -13.41 8.03
N ALA A 57 -11.10 -13.88 9.25
CA ALA A 57 -10.74 -15.25 9.68
C ALA A 57 -9.27 -15.51 9.30
N ASP A 58 -8.99 -16.56 8.52
CA ASP A 58 -7.62 -16.91 8.09
C ASP A 58 -7.27 -16.40 6.69
N THR A 59 -8.15 -15.60 6.08
CA THR A 59 -7.98 -15.15 4.70
C THR A 59 -7.38 -13.75 4.64
N LEU A 60 -6.29 -13.58 3.90
CA LEU A 60 -5.73 -12.27 3.62
C LEU A 60 -6.61 -11.54 2.61
N VAL A 61 -7.10 -10.36 3.00
CA VAL A 61 -7.97 -9.53 2.15
C VAL A 61 -7.34 -8.18 1.81
N GLY A 62 -6.17 -7.89 2.36
CA GLY A 62 -5.45 -6.67 2.04
C GLY A 62 -4.05 -6.67 2.61
N TYR A 63 -3.23 -5.79 2.12
CA TYR A 63 -1.83 -5.66 2.53
C TYR A 63 -1.36 -4.22 2.30
N GLY A 64 -0.31 -3.85 2.98
CA GLY A 64 0.36 -2.58 2.76
C GLY A 64 1.80 -2.62 3.21
N GLY A 65 2.65 -1.86 2.54
CA GLY A 65 4.06 -1.79 2.86
C GLY A 65 4.62 -0.39 2.81
N ILE A 66 5.52 -0.09 3.74
CA ILE A 66 6.21 1.18 3.85
C ILE A 66 7.68 0.95 4.11
N SER A 67 8.53 1.80 3.53
CA SER A 67 9.98 1.73 3.70
C SER A 67 10.49 2.96 4.41
N ARG A 68 11.41 2.77 5.34
CA ARG A 68 12.14 3.86 5.97
C ARG A 68 13.30 4.28 5.06
N LEU A 69 13.42 5.57 4.80
CA LEU A 69 14.44 6.15 3.93
C LEU A 69 15.49 6.90 4.77
N GLY A 70 16.75 6.77 4.36
CA GLY A 70 17.87 7.46 4.99
C GLY A 70 18.62 6.58 5.97
N ARG A 71 19.85 7.01 6.29
CA ARG A 71 20.74 6.29 7.20
C ARG A 71 20.70 6.80 8.63
N ASN A 72 20.34 8.07 8.80
CA ASN A 72 20.32 8.75 10.09
C ASN A 72 19.04 9.57 10.24
N PRO A 73 18.56 9.77 11.48
CA PRO A 73 17.43 10.67 11.73
C PRO A 73 17.73 12.11 11.29
N PRO A 74 16.72 12.88 10.86
CA PRO A 74 15.32 12.45 10.74
C PRO A 74 15.09 11.57 9.52
N PHE A 75 14.35 10.47 9.72
CA PHE A 75 13.99 9.57 8.62
C PHE A 75 12.77 10.10 7.87
N GLU A 76 12.70 9.78 6.58
CA GLU A 76 11.49 9.89 5.77
C GLU A 76 11.01 8.49 5.43
N TYR A 77 9.81 8.38 4.86
CA TYR A 77 9.21 7.10 4.55
C TYR A 77 8.59 7.12 3.15
N GLU A 78 8.45 5.95 2.57
CA GLU A 78 7.80 5.80 1.27
C GLU A 78 6.84 4.61 1.33
N VAL A 79 5.59 4.85 0.97
CA VAL A 79 4.60 3.77 0.79
C VAL A 79 4.93 3.06 -0.51
N HIS A 80 5.22 1.75 -0.44
CA HIS A 80 5.58 0.95 -1.60
C HIS A 80 4.36 0.36 -2.30
N THR A 81 3.38 -0.11 -1.53
CA THR A 81 2.17 -0.70 -2.09
C THR A 81 1.07 -0.74 -1.04
N ILE A 82 -0.17 -0.63 -1.49
CA ILE A 82 -1.38 -0.96 -0.72
C ILE A 82 -2.34 -1.62 -1.68
N GLY A 83 -2.90 -2.76 -1.29
CA GLY A 83 -3.90 -3.46 -2.07
C GLY A 83 -5.00 -4.03 -1.19
N VAL A 84 -6.23 -3.97 -1.66
CA VAL A 84 -7.40 -4.56 -0.98
C VAL A 84 -8.14 -5.42 -2.00
N ASP A 85 -8.45 -6.66 -1.60
CA ASP A 85 -9.28 -7.56 -2.41
C ASP A 85 -10.53 -6.81 -2.89
N PRO A 86 -10.85 -6.85 -4.19
CA PRO A 86 -12.04 -6.16 -4.72
C PRO A 86 -13.33 -6.45 -3.96
N ALA A 87 -13.49 -7.67 -3.43
CA ALA A 87 -14.64 -8.05 -2.64
C ALA A 87 -14.76 -7.31 -1.30
N TYR A 88 -13.67 -6.72 -0.84
CA TYR A 88 -13.59 -6.01 0.45
C TYR A 88 -13.34 -4.50 0.32
N GLN A 89 -13.32 -3.98 -0.90
CA GLN A 89 -13.20 -2.55 -1.14
C GLN A 89 -14.48 -1.80 -0.73
N GLY A 90 -14.33 -0.51 -0.40
CA GLY A 90 -15.45 0.31 0.02
C GLY A 90 -15.89 0.09 1.48
N ARG A 91 -15.11 -0.62 2.27
CA ARG A 91 -15.40 -0.94 3.68
C ARG A 91 -14.38 -0.32 4.65
N GLY A 92 -13.52 0.57 4.16
CA GLY A 92 -12.50 1.23 4.98
C GLY A 92 -11.27 0.41 5.26
N VAL A 93 -11.07 -0.74 4.61
CA VAL A 93 -9.89 -1.60 4.83
C VAL A 93 -8.61 -0.88 4.41
N GLY A 94 -8.61 -0.26 3.22
CA GLY A 94 -7.46 0.50 2.72
C GLY A 94 -7.07 1.63 3.66
N ARG A 95 -8.06 2.33 4.22
CA ARG A 95 -7.82 3.40 5.21
C ARG A 95 -7.17 2.85 6.48
N ARG A 96 -7.65 1.72 6.97
CA ARG A 96 -7.08 1.09 8.18
C ARG A 96 -5.65 0.62 7.95
N LEU A 97 -5.36 0.03 6.78
CA LEU A 97 -4.00 -0.35 6.41
C LEU A 97 -3.08 0.87 6.35
N LEU A 98 -3.53 1.92 5.69
CA LEU A 98 -2.76 3.16 5.57
C LEU A 98 -2.51 3.81 6.93
N ASP A 99 -3.52 3.90 7.77
CA ASP A 99 -3.39 4.43 9.13
C ASP A 99 -2.34 3.65 9.95
N GLU A 100 -2.34 2.33 9.84
CA GLU A 100 -1.36 1.49 10.51
C GLU A 100 0.06 1.75 10.03
N LEU A 101 0.25 1.89 8.71
CA LEU A 101 1.55 2.26 8.16
C LEU A 101 2.00 3.64 8.63
N LEU A 102 1.11 4.62 8.61
CA LEU A 102 1.44 5.99 9.02
C LEU A 102 1.77 6.09 10.51
N ASN A 103 1.17 5.26 11.34
CA ASN A 103 1.51 5.20 12.77
C ASN A 103 2.98 4.81 12.99
N LEU A 104 3.57 4.04 12.09
CA LEU A 104 4.98 3.64 12.19
C LEU A 104 5.95 4.80 11.91
N THR A 105 5.49 5.88 11.30
CA THR A 105 6.35 6.97 10.85
C THR A 105 6.61 8.04 11.90
N ALA A 106 5.91 7.99 13.02
CA ALA A 106 6.01 8.98 14.11
C ALA A 106 5.84 10.43 13.60
N GLY A 107 4.97 10.65 12.63
CA GLY A 107 4.71 11.97 12.06
C GLY A 107 5.78 12.48 11.09
N ALA A 108 6.68 11.63 10.63
CA ALA A 108 7.69 12.00 9.63
C ALA A 108 7.09 12.22 8.25
N VAL A 109 7.87 12.80 7.35
CA VAL A 109 7.50 12.97 5.93
C VAL A 109 7.32 11.61 5.28
N VAL A 110 6.25 11.47 4.50
CA VAL A 110 5.93 10.24 3.76
C VAL A 110 5.69 10.56 2.29
N HIS A 111 6.26 9.75 1.42
CA HIS A 111 6.14 9.85 -0.04
C HIS A 111 5.42 8.64 -0.61
N LEU A 112 4.80 8.81 -1.78
CA LEU A 112 4.30 7.70 -2.59
C LEU A 112 4.14 8.13 -4.05
N GLU A 113 4.02 7.12 -4.93
CA GLU A 113 3.61 7.30 -6.31
C GLU A 113 2.26 6.63 -6.51
N VAL A 114 1.37 7.25 -7.30
CA VAL A 114 0.05 6.71 -7.60
C VAL A 114 -0.33 7.03 -9.04
N ARG A 115 -1.00 6.10 -9.73
CA ARG A 115 -1.49 6.36 -11.09
C ARG A 115 -2.42 7.57 -11.08
N THR A 116 -2.25 8.44 -12.08
CA THR A 116 -3.08 9.66 -12.19
C THR A 116 -4.56 9.36 -12.38
N ASP A 117 -4.91 8.18 -12.88
CA ASP A 117 -6.29 7.74 -13.09
C ASP A 117 -6.88 6.93 -11.93
N ASN A 118 -6.10 6.69 -10.87
CA ASN A 118 -6.59 5.97 -9.68
C ASN A 118 -7.25 6.93 -8.71
N ALA A 119 -8.44 7.41 -9.07
CA ALA A 119 -9.17 8.42 -8.30
C ALA A 119 -9.46 7.98 -6.87
N ARG A 120 -9.76 6.68 -6.65
CA ARG A 120 -10.05 6.13 -5.33
C ARG A 120 -8.84 6.23 -4.40
N ALA A 121 -7.67 5.80 -4.87
CA ALA A 121 -6.45 5.85 -4.09
C ALA A 121 -6.03 7.29 -3.80
N ILE A 122 -6.09 8.16 -4.79
CA ILE A 122 -5.77 9.58 -4.64
C ILE A 122 -6.65 10.22 -3.57
N ALA A 123 -7.95 9.96 -3.59
CA ALA A 123 -8.88 10.47 -2.59
C ALA A 123 -8.53 9.96 -1.18
N LEU A 124 -8.18 8.69 -1.06
CA LEU A 124 -7.74 8.11 0.21
C LEU A 124 -6.49 8.81 0.74
N TYR A 125 -5.48 8.97 -0.10
CA TYR A 125 -4.23 9.61 0.31
C TYR A 125 -4.44 11.08 0.70
N ARG A 126 -5.22 11.82 -0.08
CA ARG A 126 -5.57 13.21 0.26
C ARG A 126 -6.26 13.30 1.61
N SER A 127 -7.13 12.34 1.93
CA SER A 127 -7.89 12.34 3.18
C SER A 127 -7.02 12.23 4.43
N VAL A 128 -5.78 11.76 4.29
CA VAL A 128 -4.82 11.64 5.40
C VAL A 128 -3.63 12.60 5.28
N GLY A 129 -3.74 13.61 4.43
CA GLY A 129 -2.78 14.71 4.37
C GLY A 129 -1.76 14.68 3.23
N PHE A 130 -1.86 13.74 2.31
CA PHE A 130 -1.00 13.74 1.11
C PHE A 130 -1.48 14.77 0.10
N ALA A 131 -0.53 15.42 -0.56
CA ALA A 131 -0.77 16.32 -1.68
C ALA A 131 0.13 15.96 -2.86
N GLU A 132 -0.31 16.26 -4.06
CA GLU A 132 0.48 16.07 -5.27
C GLU A 132 1.61 17.10 -5.30
N VAL A 133 2.85 16.62 -5.48
CA VAL A 133 4.04 17.46 -5.56
C VAL A 133 4.78 17.31 -6.88
N GLY A 134 4.39 16.36 -7.72
CA GLY A 134 5.00 16.14 -9.01
C GLY A 134 4.22 15.19 -9.90
N LEU A 135 4.58 15.17 -11.17
CA LEU A 135 4.03 14.27 -12.16
C LEU A 135 5.19 13.51 -12.82
N ARG A 136 5.10 12.19 -12.84
CA ARG A 136 6.03 11.33 -13.55
C ARG A 136 5.33 10.76 -14.78
N ARG A 137 5.67 11.25 -15.94
CA ARG A 137 5.10 10.76 -17.21
C ARG A 137 5.64 9.38 -17.50
N ARG A 138 4.75 8.50 -18.00
CA ARG A 138 5.07 7.12 -18.40
C ARG A 138 5.82 6.36 -17.29
N TYR A 139 5.43 6.60 -16.05
CA TYR A 139 6.04 5.96 -14.90
C TYR A 139 5.82 4.44 -14.91
N TYR A 140 4.63 4.01 -15.29
CA TYR A 140 4.27 2.60 -15.40
C TYR A 140 4.64 2.10 -16.79
N ARG A 141 5.68 1.27 -16.89
CA ARG A 141 6.29 0.88 -18.16
C ARG A 141 5.36 0.11 -19.08
N VAL A 142 4.53 -0.78 -18.51
CA VAL A 142 3.68 -1.66 -19.31
C VAL A 142 2.49 -0.89 -19.90
N SER A 143 1.74 -0.17 -19.07
CA SER A 143 0.58 0.60 -19.51
C SER A 143 0.94 1.95 -20.15
N GLY A 144 2.09 2.48 -19.83
CA GLY A 144 2.48 3.85 -20.20
C GLY A 144 1.77 4.92 -19.37
N ALA A 145 1.08 4.54 -18.29
CA ALA A 145 0.35 5.46 -17.45
C ALA A 145 1.28 6.39 -16.67
N ASP A 146 0.80 7.60 -16.43
CA ASP A 146 1.49 8.58 -15.61
C ASP A 146 1.24 8.32 -14.12
N ALA A 147 2.15 8.79 -13.28
CA ALA A 147 1.98 8.78 -11.83
C ALA A 147 2.09 10.18 -11.25
N TYR A 148 1.28 10.46 -10.24
CA TYR A 148 1.56 11.57 -9.33
C TYR A 148 2.55 11.12 -8.28
N THR A 149 3.54 11.96 -7.98
CA THR A 149 4.27 11.89 -6.73
C THR A 149 3.46 12.63 -5.69
N MET A 150 3.14 11.99 -4.60
CA MET A 150 2.43 12.60 -3.48
C MET A 150 3.31 12.61 -2.24
N ARG A 151 3.10 13.62 -1.41
CA ARG A 151 3.88 13.81 -0.19
C ARG A 151 2.96 14.25 0.95
N ARG A 152 3.19 13.67 2.12
CA ARG A 152 2.60 14.10 3.39
C ARG A 152 3.69 14.75 4.21
N GLU A 153 3.48 16.00 4.57
CA GLU A 153 4.45 16.75 5.36
C GLU A 153 4.56 16.22 6.79
N ALA A 154 5.66 16.54 7.45
CA ALA A 154 5.85 16.20 8.86
C ALA A 154 4.76 16.87 9.70
N LEU A 155 4.29 16.14 10.70
CA LEU A 155 3.26 16.61 11.63
C LEU A 155 3.87 17.36 12.82
#